data_1160d5f5f16002662c784ba95b877123
#
_entry.id   1160d5f5f16002662c784ba95b877123
#
_cell.length_a   1.000
_cell.length_b   1.000
_cell.length_c   1.000
_cell.angle_alpha   90.00
_cell.angle_beta   90.00
_cell.angle_gamma   90.00
#
_symmetry.space_group_name_H-M   'P 1'
#
loop_
_entity.id
_entity.type
_entity.pdbx_description
1 polymer ?
#
loop_
_entity_poly.entity_id
_entity_poly.type
_entity_poly.pdbx_seq_one_letter_code
_entity_poly.pdbx_strand_id
1 'polypeptide(L)'
;MTGGFFSTELKLGGGEVSLSETTLMASASYHPGPSVGFDLGLGAILDGEAGAHDGDVAAGAAATAAVTWLALYEAERRPFLLLSLSLAGSRTDAVSDDGQEHSLTAFDARFGAMVGKTFGPATLYAVARAFGGPVTWTLGGEEVTGGDAHHYTVGAGAALRFARRVDLGLEGMPLGERSAVVSASLAL
;
A
#
# COMPACT_ATOMS: atom_id res chain seq x y z
N MET A 1 2.35 13.24 0.79
CA MET A 1 3.49 12.42 1.26
C MET A 1 2.95 11.34 2.18
N THR A 2 3.36 10.10 2.02
CA THR A 2 2.82 8.96 2.78
C THR A 2 3.99 8.12 3.24
N GLY A 3 4.03 7.79 4.52
CA GLY A 3 4.94 6.81 5.10
C GLY A 3 4.15 5.62 5.59
N GLY A 4 4.61 4.40 5.40
CA GLY A 4 3.91 3.21 5.80
C GLY A 4 4.84 2.05 6.11
N PHE A 5 4.37 1.21 7.01
CA PHE A 5 4.90 -0.13 7.26
C PHE A 5 3.89 -1.14 6.72
N PHE A 6 4.38 -2.16 6.06
CA PHE A 6 3.54 -3.28 5.66
C PHE A 6 4.24 -4.61 5.94
N SER A 7 3.47 -5.65 6.20
CA SER A 7 3.95 -7.01 6.41
C SER A 7 2.98 -8.00 5.77
N THR A 8 3.51 -8.88 4.94
CA THR A 8 2.75 -9.92 4.25
C THR A 8 3.48 -11.25 4.29
N GLU A 9 2.76 -12.32 3.94
CA GLU A 9 3.31 -13.65 3.71
C GLU A 9 3.27 -13.95 2.22
N LEU A 10 4.41 -14.33 1.67
CA LEU A 10 4.58 -14.70 0.27
C LEU A 10 4.69 -16.21 0.13
N LYS A 11 4.13 -16.76 -0.94
CA LYS A 11 4.31 -18.16 -1.35
C LYS A 11 5.29 -18.23 -2.51
N LEU A 12 6.49 -18.71 -2.24
CA LEU A 12 7.60 -18.79 -3.19
C LEU A 12 8.17 -20.21 -3.21
N GLY A 13 8.27 -20.82 -4.39
CA GLY A 13 8.95 -22.12 -4.57
C GLY A 13 8.43 -23.26 -3.69
N GLY A 14 7.16 -23.20 -3.24
CA GLY A 14 6.55 -24.21 -2.36
C GLY A 14 6.78 -23.97 -0.86
N GLY A 15 7.39 -22.84 -0.48
CA GLY A 15 7.53 -22.35 0.91
C GLY A 15 6.76 -21.07 1.16
N GLU A 16 6.56 -20.75 2.44
CA GLU A 16 6.03 -19.46 2.88
C GLU A 16 7.18 -18.60 3.43
N VAL A 17 7.24 -17.34 2.98
CA VAL A 17 8.25 -16.36 3.37
C VAL A 17 7.54 -15.13 3.88
N SER A 18 7.85 -14.69 5.08
CA SER A 18 7.36 -13.40 5.58
C SER A 18 8.18 -12.26 4.97
N LEU A 19 7.49 -11.21 4.54
CA LEU A 19 8.11 -9.97 4.06
C LEU A 19 7.55 -8.81 4.87
N SER A 20 8.44 -7.97 5.39
CA SER A 20 8.06 -6.70 5.99
C SER A 20 8.88 -5.58 5.39
N GLU A 21 8.25 -4.43 5.13
CA GLU A 21 8.91 -3.28 4.52
C GLU A 21 8.42 -1.97 5.13
N THR A 22 9.34 -1.02 5.25
CA THR A 22 9.03 0.38 5.55
C THR A 22 9.19 1.21 4.29
N THR A 23 8.14 1.93 3.91
CA THR A 23 8.10 2.70 2.66
C THR A 23 7.86 4.17 2.91
N LEU A 24 8.41 5.02 2.04
CA LEU A 24 8.13 6.44 1.98
C LEU A 24 7.76 6.82 0.56
N MET A 25 6.57 7.39 0.37
CA MET A 25 6.03 7.72 -0.95
C MET A 25 5.64 9.20 -1.05
N ALA A 26 5.89 9.78 -2.21
CA ALA A 26 5.32 11.04 -2.65
C ALA A 26 4.30 10.76 -3.76
N SER A 27 3.15 11.40 -3.70
CA SER A 27 2.10 11.22 -4.71
C SER A 27 1.51 12.55 -5.16
N ALA A 28 1.00 12.57 -6.38
CA ALA A 28 0.24 13.65 -6.95
C ALA A 28 -1.15 13.13 -7.33
N SER A 29 -2.18 13.88 -6.99
CA SER A 29 -3.58 13.54 -7.28
C SER A 29 -4.19 14.58 -8.20
N TYR A 30 -4.94 14.12 -9.20
CA TYR A 30 -5.70 14.95 -10.13
C TYR A 30 -7.18 14.56 -10.11
N HIS A 31 -8.06 15.53 -9.87
CA HIS A 31 -9.50 15.34 -9.82
C HIS A 31 -10.17 16.12 -10.94
N PRO A 32 -10.48 15.49 -12.09
CA PRO A 32 -11.17 16.19 -13.20
C PRO A 32 -12.62 16.55 -12.88
N GLY A 33 -13.16 15.99 -11.79
CA GLY A 33 -14.51 16.27 -11.32
C GLY A 33 -14.72 15.75 -9.90
N PRO A 34 -15.93 15.92 -9.35
CA PRO A 34 -16.17 15.62 -7.93
C PRO A 34 -16.20 14.12 -7.60
N SER A 35 -16.30 13.25 -8.61
CA SER A 35 -16.50 11.80 -8.41
C SER A 35 -15.28 10.96 -8.74
N VAL A 36 -14.34 11.47 -9.52
CA VAL A 36 -13.21 10.67 -10.04
C VAL A 36 -11.90 11.35 -9.68
N GLY A 37 -10.96 10.56 -9.20
CA GLY A 37 -9.59 10.97 -8.93
C GLY A 37 -8.60 10.02 -9.61
N PHE A 38 -7.46 10.56 -9.97
CA PHE A 38 -6.28 9.83 -10.47
C PHE A 38 -5.10 10.16 -9.56
N ASP A 39 -4.37 9.13 -9.16
CA ASP A 39 -3.23 9.26 -8.26
C ASP A 39 -2.02 8.60 -8.91
N LEU A 40 -0.89 9.28 -8.86
CA LEU A 40 0.43 8.74 -9.23
C LEU A 40 1.37 8.91 -8.05
N GLY A 41 2.08 7.86 -7.69
CA GLY A 41 3.02 7.85 -6.57
C GLY A 41 4.37 7.26 -6.97
N LEU A 42 5.41 7.82 -6.40
CA LEU A 42 6.78 7.31 -6.44
C LEU A 42 7.32 7.26 -5.02
N GLY A 43 8.06 6.23 -4.69
CA GLY A 43 8.56 6.02 -3.34
C GLY A 43 9.86 5.27 -3.26
N ALA A 44 10.40 5.24 -2.06
CA ALA A 44 11.54 4.45 -1.66
C ALA A 44 11.11 3.41 -0.62
N ILE A 45 11.62 2.20 -0.74
CA ILE A 45 11.67 1.21 0.32
C ILE A 45 12.91 1.56 1.13
N LEU A 46 12.75 1.81 2.43
CA LEU A 46 13.84 2.30 3.28
C LEU A 46 14.58 1.15 3.95
N ASP A 47 13.82 0.17 4.43
CA ASP A 47 14.29 -1.03 5.10
C ASP A 47 13.21 -2.13 5.05
N GLY A 48 13.58 -3.34 5.44
CA GLY A 48 12.67 -4.45 5.59
C GLY A 48 13.39 -5.74 5.95
N GLU A 49 12.60 -6.79 6.17
CA GLU A 49 13.07 -8.14 6.48
C GLU A 49 12.37 -9.13 5.56
N ALA A 50 13.12 -10.08 5.02
CA ALA A 50 12.58 -11.14 4.16
C ALA A 50 13.02 -12.52 4.65
N GLY A 51 12.03 -13.37 5.00
CA GLY A 51 12.23 -14.78 5.31
C GLY A 51 12.54 -15.10 6.76
N ALA A 52 12.69 -16.42 7.04
CA ALA A 52 12.98 -16.95 8.36
C ALA A 52 14.49 -16.90 8.72
N HIS A 53 15.32 -16.38 7.86
CA HIS A 53 16.78 -16.36 7.99
C HIS A 53 17.31 -14.94 7.77
N ASP A 54 16.86 -14.00 8.61
CA ASP A 54 17.43 -12.64 8.82
C ASP A 54 18.03 -11.97 7.56
N GLY A 55 17.37 -12.12 6.41
CA GLY A 55 17.75 -11.41 5.20
C GLY A 55 17.28 -9.96 5.27
N ASP A 56 18.21 -9.01 5.40
CA ASP A 56 17.91 -7.58 5.33
C ASP A 56 17.47 -7.22 3.91
N VAL A 57 16.31 -6.59 3.78
CA VAL A 57 15.87 -5.96 2.53
C VAL A 57 16.58 -4.61 2.41
N ALA A 58 17.41 -4.46 1.40
CA ALA A 58 18.09 -3.21 1.13
C ALA A 58 17.12 -2.15 0.59
N ALA A 59 17.60 -0.91 0.50
CA ALA A 59 16.83 0.18 -0.06
C ALA A 59 16.36 -0.13 -1.48
N GLY A 60 15.10 0.19 -1.76
CA GLY A 60 14.47 -0.07 -3.04
C GLY A 60 13.61 1.08 -3.54
N ALA A 61 12.94 0.87 -4.66
CA ALA A 61 12.04 1.84 -5.27
C ALA A 61 10.64 1.24 -5.44
N ALA A 62 9.62 2.08 -5.31
CA ALA A 62 8.23 1.72 -5.55
C ALA A 62 7.52 2.78 -6.39
N ALA A 63 6.56 2.35 -7.20
CA ALA A 63 5.70 3.23 -7.97
C ALA A 63 4.26 2.74 -7.89
N THR A 64 3.31 3.68 -7.88
CA THR A 64 1.88 3.37 -7.85
C THR A 64 1.11 4.25 -8.82
N ALA A 65 0.04 3.69 -9.38
CA ALA A 65 -0.97 4.43 -10.12
C ALA A 65 -2.35 3.96 -9.64
N ALA A 66 -3.26 4.90 -9.40
CA ALA A 66 -4.59 4.56 -8.94
C ALA A 66 -5.66 5.42 -9.61
N VAL A 67 -6.86 4.86 -9.70
CA VAL A 67 -8.09 5.58 -9.99
C VAL A 67 -9.06 5.38 -8.83
N THR A 68 -9.68 6.46 -8.42
CA THR A 68 -10.69 6.46 -7.36
C THR A 68 -12.03 6.95 -7.92
N TRP A 69 -13.12 6.37 -7.44
CA TRP A 69 -14.48 6.77 -7.81
C TRP A 69 -15.35 6.88 -6.56
N LEU A 70 -15.86 8.09 -6.34
CA LEU A 70 -16.86 8.36 -5.32
C LEU A 70 -18.23 7.86 -5.79
N ALA A 71 -18.53 6.61 -5.46
CA ALA A 71 -19.74 5.91 -5.91
C ALA A 71 -21.01 6.40 -5.17
N LEU A 72 -20.87 6.81 -3.90
CA LEU A 72 -21.94 7.40 -3.11
C LEU A 72 -21.42 8.65 -2.40
N TYR A 73 -22.11 9.77 -2.63
CA TYR A 73 -21.85 11.00 -1.91
C TYR A 73 -22.36 10.94 -0.47
N GLU A 74 -21.60 11.52 0.42
CA GLU A 74 -22.01 11.70 1.81
C GLU A 74 -23.24 12.59 1.89
N ALA A 75 -24.17 12.22 2.80
CA ALA A 75 -25.32 13.02 3.18
C ALA A 75 -25.48 12.99 4.71
N GLU A 76 -26.41 13.77 5.27
CA GLU A 76 -26.58 13.90 6.72
C GLU A 76 -26.65 12.53 7.45
N ARG A 77 -27.38 11.56 6.90
CA ARG A 77 -27.53 10.22 7.48
C ARG A 77 -26.89 9.09 6.65
N ARG A 78 -26.24 9.41 5.54
CA ARG A 78 -25.63 8.44 4.63
C ARG A 78 -24.13 8.64 4.58
N PRO A 79 -23.31 7.62 4.83
CA PRO A 79 -21.88 7.67 4.62
C PRO A 79 -21.54 7.81 3.13
N PHE A 80 -20.33 8.23 2.80
CA PHE A 80 -19.79 8.11 1.45
C PHE A 80 -19.33 6.67 1.18
N LEU A 81 -19.29 6.31 -0.10
CA LEU A 81 -18.62 5.11 -0.60
C LEU A 81 -17.65 5.50 -1.70
N LEU A 82 -16.38 5.19 -1.51
CA LEU A 82 -15.32 5.37 -2.48
C LEU A 82 -14.79 4.00 -2.90
N LEU A 83 -14.70 3.79 -4.21
CA LEU A 83 -14.08 2.62 -4.81
C LEU A 83 -12.72 3.02 -5.39
N SER A 84 -11.76 2.11 -5.40
CA SER A 84 -10.44 2.34 -5.96
C SER A 84 -9.95 1.14 -6.74
N LEU A 85 -9.19 1.41 -7.80
CA LEU A 85 -8.37 0.44 -8.50
C LEU A 85 -6.95 1.00 -8.56
N SER A 86 -5.97 0.21 -8.15
CA SER A 86 -4.57 0.63 -8.19
C SER A 86 -3.68 -0.47 -8.73
N LEU A 87 -2.57 -0.03 -9.33
CA LEU A 87 -1.46 -0.85 -9.74
C LEU A 87 -0.23 -0.36 -8.98
N ALA A 88 0.57 -1.28 -8.49
CA ALA A 88 1.83 -0.97 -7.83
C ALA A 88 2.93 -1.86 -8.39
N GLY A 89 4.14 -1.35 -8.40
CA GLY A 89 5.34 -2.11 -8.69
C GLY A 89 6.44 -1.68 -7.73
N SER A 90 7.24 -2.63 -7.29
CA SER A 90 8.40 -2.37 -6.44
C SER A 90 9.58 -3.24 -6.86
N ARG A 91 10.77 -2.72 -6.58
CA ARG A 91 12.02 -3.46 -6.70
C ARG A 91 12.93 -3.09 -5.55
N THR A 92 13.47 -4.11 -4.93
CA THR A 92 14.47 -3.98 -3.88
C THR A 92 15.52 -5.06 -4.05
N ASP A 93 16.70 -4.80 -3.51
CA ASP A 93 17.77 -5.77 -3.40
C ASP A 93 17.79 -6.31 -1.97
N ALA A 94 18.11 -7.57 -1.79
CA ALA A 94 18.31 -8.22 -0.49
C ALA A 94 19.70 -8.81 -0.46
N VAL A 95 20.33 -8.78 0.69
CA VAL A 95 21.64 -9.41 0.91
C VAL A 95 21.42 -10.57 1.87
N SER A 96 21.74 -11.78 1.44
CA SER A 96 21.67 -12.94 2.33
C SER A 96 22.93 -13.03 3.23
N ASP A 97 22.84 -13.82 4.31
CA ASP A 97 23.92 -14.00 5.28
C ASP A 97 25.25 -14.49 4.67
N ASP A 98 25.21 -15.12 3.50
CA ASP A 98 26.38 -15.57 2.76
C ASP A 98 26.98 -14.45 1.86
N GLY A 99 26.41 -13.24 1.89
CA GLY A 99 26.84 -12.06 1.13
C GLY A 99 26.44 -12.09 -0.34
N GLN A 100 25.51 -12.95 -0.75
CA GLN A 100 24.97 -12.94 -2.12
C GLN A 100 23.89 -11.87 -2.23
N GLU A 101 23.98 -11.06 -3.29
CA GLU A 101 22.95 -10.10 -3.64
C GLU A 101 21.79 -10.80 -4.35
N HIS A 102 20.60 -10.54 -3.90
CA HIS A 102 19.34 -11.03 -4.45
C HIS A 102 18.46 -9.85 -4.82
N SER A 103 17.64 -9.98 -5.84
CA SER A 103 16.66 -8.94 -6.17
C SER A 103 15.24 -9.47 -6.00
N LEU A 104 14.39 -8.65 -5.36
CA LEU A 104 12.96 -8.88 -5.23
C LEU A 104 12.23 -7.87 -6.09
N THR A 105 11.40 -8.35 -7.01
CA THR A 105 10.51 -7.51 -7.82
C THR A 105 9.07 -7.96 -7.59
N ALA A 106 8.20 -7.03 -7.22
CA ALA A 106 6.79 -7.29 -7.03
C ALA A 106 5.95 -6.40 -7.95
N PHE A 107 4.87 -6.96 -8.45
CA PHE A 107 3.81 -6.23 -9.14
C PHE A 107 2.49 -6.59 -8.47
N ASP A 108 1.63 -5.58 -8.21
CA ASP A 108 0.39 -5.77 -7.49
C ASP A 108 -0.74 -4.95 -8.12
N ALA A 109 -1.90 -5.57 -8.26
CA ALA A 109 -3.15 -4.92 -8.64
C ALA A 109 -4.13 -5.01 -7.47
N ARG A 110 -4.69 -3.86 -7.05
CA ARG A 110 -5.62 -3.77 -5.90
C ARG A 110 -6.94 -3.15 -6.30
N PHE A 111 -8.01 -3.79 -5.89
CA PHE A 111 -9.36 -3.22 -5.88
C PHE A 111 -9.76 -2.92 -4.43
N GLY A 112 -10.22 -1.70 -4.15
CA GLY A 112 -10.58 -1.25 -2.82
C GLY A 112 -11.98 -0.67 -2.74
N ALA A 113 -12.59 -0.80 -1.56
CA ALA A 113 -13.81 -0.13 -1.18
C ALA A 113 -13.63 0.52 0.20
N MET A 114 -13.97 1.79 0.31
CA MET A 114 -13.90 2.58 1.54
C MET A 114 -15.26 3.18 1.83
N VAL A 115 -15.75 2.98 3.04
CA VAL A 115 -16.97 3.60 3.53
C VAL A 115 -16.66 4.48 4.74
N GLY A 116 -17.13 5.72 4.74
CA GLY A 116 -16.78 6.64 5.80
C GLY A 116 -17.77 7.76 6.01
N LYS A 117 -17.52 8.51 7.09
CA LYS A 117 -18.34 9.63 7.52
C LYS A 117 -17.49 10.75 8.08
N THR A 118 -17.86 11.99 7.72
CA THR A 118 -17.17 13.21 8.15
C THR A 118 -17.88 13.84 9.34
N PHE A 119 -17.14 14.17 10.37
CA PHE A 119 -17.57 14.83 11.61
C PHE A 119 -16.73 16.10 11.83
N GLY A 120 -17.22 17.23 11.32
CA GLY A 120 -16.44 18.46 11.35
C GLY A 120 -15.12 18.35 10.58
N PRO A 121 -13.95 18.52 11.23
CA PRO A 121 -12.66 18.38 10.55
C PRO A 121 -12.19 16.91 10.42
N ALA A 122 -12.84 15.97 11.08
CA ALA A 122 -12.42 14.57 11.12
C ALA A 122 -13.30 13.70 10.22
N THR A 123 -12.68 12.83 9.44
CA THR A 123 -13.32 11.76 8.67
C THR A 123 -12.88 10.41 9.23
N LEU A 124 -13.84 9.56 9.58
CA LEU A 124 -13.59 8.18 9.99
C LEU A 124 -14.06 7.25 8.88
N TYR A 125 -13.30 6.19 8.62
CA TYR A 125 -13.65 5.24 7.58
C TYR A 125 -13.21 3.81 7.89
N ALA A 126 -13.92 2.86 7.31
CA ALA A 126 -13.51 1.46 7.17
C ALA A 126 -13.12 1.22 5.73
N VAL A 127 -12.16 0.33 5.50
CA VAL A 127 -11.66 0.01 4.18
C VAL A 127 -11.41 -1.48 4.05
N ALA A 128 -11.73 -2.03 2.87
CA ALA A 128 -11.39 -3.38 2.48
C ALA A 128 -10.75 -3.34 1.09
N ARG A 129 -9.71 -4.15 0.87
CA ARG A 129 -9.03 -4.27 -0.41
C ARG A 129 -8.86 -5.75 -0.76
N ALA A 130 -9.05 -6.08 -2.03
CA ALA A 130 -8.63 -7.33 -2.62
C ALA A 130 -7.46 -7.04 -3.56
N PHE A 131 -6.45 -7.87 -3.54
CA PHE A 131 -5.23 -7.63 -4.30
C PHE A 131 -4.56 -8.94 -4.73
N GLY A 132 -3.58 -8.81 -5.61
CA GLY A 132 -2.71 -9.88 -6.04
C GLY A 132 -1.83 -9.47 -7.20
N GLY A 133 -0.74 -10.19 -7.33
CA GLY A 133 0.23 -10.00 -8.39
C GLY A 133 1.41 -10.96 -8.23
N PRO A 134 2.24 -11.05 -9.26
CA PRO A 134 3.46 -11.86 -9.19
C PRO A 134 4.53 -11.18 -8.35
N VAL A 135 5.22 -11.97 -7.55
CA VAL A 135 6.45 -11.61 -6.87
C VAL A 135 7.55 -12.52 -7.42
N THR A 136 8.61 -11.93 -7.93
CA THR A 136 9.77 -12.65 -8.45
C THR A 136 10.98 -12.37 -7.57
N TRP A 137 11.59 -13.43 -7.09
CA TRP A 137 12.80 -13.39 -6.30
C TRP A 137 13.93 -14.10 -7.07
N THR A 138 15.03 -13.41 -7.27
CA THR A 138 16.22 -13.98 -7.90
C THR A 138 17.19 -14.46 -6.81
N LEU A 139 17.34 -15.76 -6.67
CA LEU A 139 18.15 -16.44 -5.68
C LEU A 139 19.30 -17.18 -6.37
N GLY A 140 20.56 -16.75 -6.14
CA GLY A 140 21.73 -17.45 -6.72
C GLY A 140 21.74 -17.51 -8.26
N GLY A 141 21.05 -16.59 -8.95
CA GLY A 141 20.89 -16.58 -10.40
C GLY A 141 19.68 -17.37 -10.93
N GLU A 142 18.91 -18.01 -10.06
CA GLU A 142 17.64 -18.66 -10.42
C GLU A 142 16.45 -17.77 -10.02
N GLU A 143 15.48 -17.65 -10.92
CA GLU A 143 14.25 -16.89 -10.65
C GLU A 143 13.18 -17.80 -10.07
N VAL A 144 12.66 -17.40 -8.91
CA VAL A 144 11.51 -18.04 -8.27
C VAL A 144 10.35 -17.06 -8.28
N THR A 145 9.25 -17.44 -8.93
CA THR A 145 8.04 -16.61 -8.95
C THR A 145 7.00 -17.20 -8.01
N GLY A 146 6.33 -16.31 -7.30
CA GLY A 146 5.24 -16.62 -6.38
C GLY A 146 4.25 -15.48 -6.30
N GLY A 147 3.55 -15.37 -5.19
CA GLY A 147 2.58 -14.31 -4.92
C GLY A 147 2.20 -14.27 -3.45
N ASP A 148 1.31 -13.35 -3.10
CA ASP A 148 0.82 -13.20 -1.75
C ASP A 148 0.08 -14.46 -1.26
N ALA A 149 0.28 -14.81 0.00
CA ALA A 149 -0.48 -15.86 0.66
C ALA A 149 -1.93 -15.43 0.95
N HIS A 150 -2.12 -14.13 1.17
CA HIS A 150 -3.41 -13.50 1.40
C HIS A 150 -3.70 -12.51 0.27
N HIS A 151 -4.93 -12.54 -0.24
CA HIS A 151 -5.37 -11.67 -1.35
C HIS A 151 -6.37 -10.61 -0.90
N TYR A 152 -6.40 -10.31 0.39
CA TYR A 152 -7.28 -9.29 0.95
C TYR A 152 -6.65 -8.59 2.15
N THR A 153 -7.12 -7.38 2.42
CA THR A 153 -6.84 -6.66 3.66
C THR A 153 -8.06 -5.87 4.09
N VAL A 154 -8.29 -5.78 5.39
CA VAL A 154 -9.40 -5.04 5.98
C VAL A 154 -8.90 -4.23 7.16
N GLY A 155 -9.36 -2.99 7.25
CA GLY A 155 -8.96 -2.10 8.30
C GLY A 155 -9.83 -0.85 8.42
N ALA A 156 -9.29 0.12 9.12
CA ALA A 156 -9.94 1.40 9.36
C ALA A 156 -8.92 2.53 9.41
N GLY A 157 -9.41 3.74 9.22
CA GLY A 157 -8.56 4.93 9.29
C GLY A 157 -9.34 6.16 9.71
N ALA A 158 -8.56 7.21 9.92
CA ALA A 158 -9.04 8.54 10.19
C ALA A 158 -8.25 9.56 9.39
N ALA A 159 -8.91 10.61 8.92
CA ALA A 159 -8.29 11.78 8.33
C ALA A 159 -8.72 13.03 9.07
N LEU A 160 -7.78 13.95 9.29
CA LEU A 160 -8.00 15.25 9.93
C LEU A 160 -7.64 16.36 8.96
N ARG A 161 -8.59 17.24 8.69
CA ARG A 161 -8.40 18.44 7.86
C ARG A 161 -7.97 19.64 8.68
N PHE A 162 -6.79 20.16 8.35
CA PHE A 162 -6.26 21.37 8.94
C PHE A 162 -6.26 22.52 7.93
N ALA A 163 -6.62 23.73 8.38
CA ALA A 163 -6.46 24.97 7.64
C ALA A 163 -6.96 24.92 6.18
N ARG A 164 -7.99 24.16 5.86
CA ARG A 164 -8.65 23.96 4.55
C ARG A 164 -7.78 23.30 3.46
N ARG A 165 -6.47 23.17 3.65
CA ARG A 165 -5.54 22.72 2.60
C ARG A 165 -4.68 21.52 3.01
N VAL A 166 -4.60 21.22 4.28
CA VAL A 166 -3.75 20.13 4.79
C VAL A 166 -4.64 19.06 5.38
N ASP A 167 -4.50 17.85 4.87
CA ASP A 167 -5.13 16.67 5.44
C ASP A 167 -4.02 15.75 6.00
N LEU A 168 -4.20 15.28 7.24
CA LEU A 168 -3.37 14.25 7.87
C LEU A 168 -4.20 12.97 7.98
N GLY A 169 -3.63 11.84 7.61
CA GLY A 169 -4.30 10.54 7.64
C GLY A 169 -3.52 9.52 8.45
N LEU A 170 -4.26 8.63 9.07
CA LEU A 170 -3.78 7.42 9.72
C LEU A 170 -4.66 6.26 9.31
N GLU A 171 -4.08 5.15 8.87
CA GLU A 171 -4.78 3.95 8.47
C GLU A 171 -4.09 2.72 9.05
N GLY A 172 -4.85 1.77 9.55
CA GLY A 172 -4.36 0.50 10.07
C GLY A 172 -5.13 -0.66 9.47
N MET A 173 -4.42 -1.66 8.99
CA MET A 173 -4.94 -2.90 8.38
C MET A 173 -4.50 -4.11 9.22
N PRO A 174 -5.29 -4.54 10.20
CA PRO A 174 -4.92 -5.67 11.07
C PRO A 174 -5.23 -7.05 10.47
N LEU A 175 -6.03 -7.13 9.39
CA LEU A 175 -6.51 -8.40 8.83
C LEU A 175 -6.03 -8.57 7.39
N GLY A 176 -5.55 -9.77 7.07
CA GLY A 176 -4.92 -10.10 5.79
C GLY A 176 -3.47 -9.59 5.74
N GLU A 177 -3.09 -8.91 4.69
CA GLU A 177 -1.84 -8.13 4.68
C GLU A 177 -1.92 -7.07 5.77
N ARG A 178 -0.96 -7.05 6.66
CA ARG A 178 -0.94 -6.11 7.80
C ARG A 178 -0.19 -4.85 7.40
N SER A 179 -0.79 -3.69 7.65
CA SER A 179 -0.12 -2.43 7.38
C SER A 179 -0.55 -1.33 8.33
N ALA A 180 0.34 -0.37 8.51
CA ALA A 180 0.08 0.90 9.17
C ALA A 180 0.61 2.03 8.30
N VAL A 181 -0.23 3.02 8.02
CA VAL A 181 0.08 4.11 7.08
C VAL A 181 -0.21 5.45 7.74
N VAL A 182 0.74 6.36 7.64
CA VAL A 182 0.58 7.78 7.99
C VAL A 182 0.72 8.59 6.71
N SER A 183 -0.18 9.53 6.48
CA SER A 183 -0.17 10.36 5.29
C SER A 183 -0.36 11.84 5.61
N ALA A 184 0.24 12.69 4.77
CA ALA A 184 0.00 14.13 4.78
C ALA A 184 -0.22 14.57 3.33
N SER A 185 -1.28 15.35 3.08
CA SER A 185 -1.57 15.91 1.75
C SER A 185 -1.78 17.41 1.82
N LEU A 186 -1.44 18.09 0.73
CA LEU A 186 -1.63 19.52 0.54
C LEU A 186 -2.45 19.76 -0.72
N ALA A 187 -3.58 20.45 -0.59
CA ALA A 187 -4.37 20.91 -1.75
C ALA A 187 -3.76 22.20 -2.33
N LEU A 188 -3.47 22.18 -3.62
CA LEU A 188 -2.92 23.30 -4.40
C LEU A 188 -4.02 24.11 -5.07
#